data_b7f0a1b8e9cd151c9a612d711638774c
#
_entry.id   b7f0a1b8e9cd151c9a612d711638774c
#
_cell.length_a   1.000
_cell.length_b   1.000
_cell.length_c   1.000
_cell.angle_alpha   90.00
_cell.angle_beta   90.00
_cell.angle_gamma   90.00
#
_symmetry.space_group_name_H-M   'P 1'
#
loop_
_entity.id
_entity.type
_entity.pdbx_description
1 polymer ?
#
loop_
_entity_poly.entity_id
_entity_poly.type
_entity_poly.pdbx_seq_one_letter_code
_entity_poly.pdbx_strand_id
1 'polypeptide(L)'
;MDLSKISRGENPPVDINVVIEVPANSAVKYEMDKESGAVFVDRILFTPMFYPCNYGFMPNTLSDDGDPVDVLVVGRHELAPGSVIRAVPVGVLMMEDEKGGDEKIVAVPHAKIDAFYDGITSYTQLPQNLVDQIGHFFERYKDLEPGKWVK
;
A
#
# COMPACT_ATOMS: atom_id res chain seq x y z
N MET A 1 0.70 14.08 -13.28
CA MET A 1 1.01 14.36 -11.87
C MET A 1 2.51 14.50 -11.71
N ASP A 2 2.96 15.51 -11.00
CA ASP A 2 4.37 15.68 -10.66
C ASP A 2 4.61 15.18 -9.23
N LEU A 3 5.13 13.98 -9.09
CA LEU A 3 5.34 13.32 -7.80
C LEU A 3 6.37 14.05 -6.94
N SER A 4 7.31 14.77 -7.56
CA SER A 4 8.34 15.51 -6.81
C SER A 4 7.76 16.64 -5.96
N LYS A 5 6.55 17.09 -6.31
CA LYS A 5 5.86 18.18 -5.59
C LYS A 5 4.94 17.69 -4.49
N ILE A 6 4.80 16.37 -4.32
CA ILE A 6 3.95 15.78 -3.28
C ILE A 6 4.84 15.44 -2.09
N SER A 7 4.59 16.08 -0.94
CA SER A 7 5.37 15.85 0.27
C SER A 7 5.06 14.49 0.90
N ARG A 8 5.98 14.02 1.74
CA ARG A 8 5.79 12.78 2.53
C ARG A 8 4.68 12.90 3.58
N GLY A 9 4.22 14.11 3.87
CA GLY A 9 3.25 14.39 4.90
C GLY A 9 3.70 15.56 5.76
N GLU A 10 2.81 16.04 6.63
CA GLU A 10 3.12 17.19 7.50
C GLU A 10 4.02 16.80 8.67
N ASN A 11 3.90 15.57 9.16
CA ASN A 11 4.62 15.13 10.35
C ASN A 11 5.03 13.64 10.26
N PRO A 12 5.88 13.26 9.27
CA PRO A 12 6.35 11.88 9.20
C PRO A 12 7.20 11.52 10.44
N PRO A 13 7.11 10.28 10.95
CA PRO A 13 6.27 9.17 10.52
C PRO A 13 4.91 9.12 11.21
N VAL A 14 4.54 10.14 11.99
CA VAL A 14 3.28 10.15 12.74
C VAL A 14 2.08 10.25 11.80
N ASP A 15 2.18 11.10 10.78
CA ASP A 15 1.23 11.08 9.69
C ASP A 15 1.96 11.30 8.36
N ILE A 16 1.44 10.66 7.30
CA ILE A 16 2.10 10.61 6.01
C ILE A 16 1.09 10.84 4.88
N ASN A 17 1.59 11.25 3.72
CA ASN A 17 0.83 11.24 2.48
C ASN A 17 1.13 9.94 1.72
N VAL A 18 0.10 9.33 1.18
CA VAL A 18 0.20 8.10 0.37
C VAL A 18 -0.42 8.36 -0.99
N VAL A 19 0.35 8.09 -2.04
CA VAL A 19 -0.18 8.11 -3.41
C VAL A 19 -0.74 6.73 -3.70
N ILE A 20 -2.03 6.65 -3.99
CA ILE A 20 -2.70 5.37 -4.23
C ILE A 20 -2.44 4.91 -5.66
N GLU A 21 -2.03 3.66 -5.79
CA GLU A 21 -1.87 2.98 -7.08
C GLU A 21 -2.98 1.98 -7.32
N VAL A 22 -3.31 1.14 -6.32
CA VAL A 22 -4.26 0.04 -6.46
C VAL A 22 -5.40 0.22 -5.46
N PRO A 23 -6.66 0.27 -5.94
CA PRO A 23 -7.81 0.31 -5.04
C PRO A 23 -7.98 -1.02 -4.27
N ALA A 24 -8.59 -0.96 -3.10
CA ALA A 24 -9.05 -2.16 -2.40
C ALA A 24 -9.98 -2.96 -3.32
N ASN A 25 -9.93 -4.27 -3.20
CA ASN A 25 -10.74 -5.23 -3.98
C ASN A 25 -10.39 -5.30 -5.47
N SER A 26 -9.28 -4.72 -5.89
CA SER A 26 -8.85 -4.79 -7.29
C SER A 26 -8.06 -6.08 -7.57
N ALA A 27 -8.38 -6.72 -8.69
CA ALA A 27 -7.58 -7.80 -9.27
C ALA A 27 -6.59 -7.26 -10.32
N VAL A 28 -6.61 -5.96 -10.56
CA VAL A 28 -5.70 -5.28 -11.48
C VAL A 28 -4.61 -4.60 -10.67
N LYS A 29 -3.35 -4.92 -10.97
CA LYS A 29 -2.21 -4.22 -10.38
C LYS A 29 -1.89 -3.02 -11.24
N TYR A 30 -2.07 -1.84 -10.67
CA TYR A 30 -1.66 -0.58 -11.28
C TYR A 30 -0.32 -0.14 -10.72
N GLU A 31 0.45 0.54 -11.53
CA GLU A 31 1.74 1.11 -11.12
C GLU A 31 1.86 2.52 -11.67
N MET A 32 2.26 3.46 -10.83
CA MET A 32 2.50 4.83 -11.26
C MET A 32 3.87 4.92 -11.91
N ASP A 33 3.89 5.43 -13.15
CA ASP A 33 5.13 5.79 -13.80
C ASP A 33 5.61 7.12 -13.24
N LYS A 34 6.73 7.10 -12.55
CA LYS A 34 7.25 8.27 -11.84
C LYS A 34 7.72 9.36 -12.78
N GLU A 35 8.07 9.01 -14.01
CA GLU A 35 8.52 9.97 -15.00
C GLU A 35 7.36 10.76 -15.60
N SER A 36 6.33 10.08 -16.07
CA SER A 36 5.17 10.72 -16.70
C SER A 36 4.06 11.10 -15.70
N GLY A 37 4.03 10.47 -14.55
CA GLY A 37 2.94 10.64 -13.58
C GLY A 37 1.67 9.89 -13.95
N ALA A 38 1.67 9.11 -15.02
CA ALA A 38 0.52 8.32 -15.43
C ALA A 38 0.45 7.01 -14.66
N VAL A 39 -0.77 6.51 -14.45
CA VAL A 39 -1.02 5.21 -13.85
C VAL A 39 -1.13 4.18 -14.96
N PHE A 40 -0.26 3.19 -14.91
CA PHE A 40 -0.21 2.12 -15.91
C PHE A 40 -0.82 0.85 -15.35
N VAL A 41 -1.47 0.08 -16.19
CA VAL A 41 -1.84 -1.28 -15.84
C VAL A 41 -0.58 -2.13 -15.95
N ASP A 42 -0.04 -2.56 -14.80
CA ASP A 42 1.14 -3.42 -14.78
C ASP A 42 0.77 -4.84 -15.22
N ARG A 43 -0.23 -5.41 -14.56
CA ARG A 43 -0.79 -6.72 -14.94
C ARG A 43 -2.11 -6.98 -14.23
N ILE A 44 -2.86 -7.93 -14.77
CA ILE A 44 -3.98 -8.54 -14.07
C ILE A 44 -3.38 -9.67 -13.22
N LEU A 45 -3.77 -9.78 -11.95
CA LEU A 45 -3.25 -10.85 -11.09
C LEU A 45 -3.52 -12.21 -11.72
N PHE A 46 -2.52 -13.09 -11.68
CA PHE A 46 -2.65 -14.45 -12.24
C PHE A 46 -3.48 -15.35 -11.35
N THR A 47 -3.51 -15.08 -10.05
CA THR A 47 -4.38 -15.76 -9.10
C THR A 47 -5.78 -15.14 -9.12
N PRO A 48 -6.83 -15.83 -8.64
CA PRO A 48 -8.16 -15.25 -8.50
C PRO A 48 -8.29 -14.38 -7.25
N MET A 49 -7.20 -13.80 -6.79
CA MET A 49 -7.14 -12.94 -5.61
C MET A 49 -7.39 -11.49 -5.98
N PHE A 50 -7.62 -10.68 -4.97
CA PHE A 50 -7.72 -9.23 -5.10
C PHE A 50 -7.03 -8.58 -3.90
N TYR A 51 -6.61 -7.32 -4.07
CA TYR A 51 -5.94 -6.58 -3.00
C TYR A 51 -6.90 -6.39 -1.81
N PRO A 52 -6.44 -6.70 -0.59
CA PRO A 52 -7.33 -6.62 0.59
C PRO A 52 -7.54 -5.20 1.11
N CYS A 53 -6.72 -4.25 0.68
CA CYS A 53 -6.83 -2.84 1.05
C CYS A 53 -6.24 -1.97 -0.04
N ASN A 54 -6.42 -0.66 0.08
CA ASN A 54 -5.82 0.27 -0.86
C ASN A 54 -4.29 0.20 -0.73
N TYR A 55 -3.60 0.31 -1.85
CA TYR A 55 -2.15 0.09 -1.91
C TYR A 55 -1.51 1.24 -2.69
N GLY A 56 -0.40 1.70 -2.20
CA GLY A 56 0.33 2.76 -2.87
C GLY A 56 1.71 2.94 -2.28
N PHE A 57 2.20 4.17 -2.32
CA PHE A 57 3.55 4.47 -1.84
C PHE A 57 3.59 5.84 -1.17
N MET A 58 4.58 6.01 -0.32
CA MET A 58 4.89 7.27 0.33
C MET A 58 5.84 8.05 -0.58
N PRO A 59 5.43 9.22 -1.12
CA PRO A 59 6.25 9.96 -2.07
C PRO A 59 7.54 10.50 -1.41
N ASN A 60 8.56 10.72 -2.21
CA ASN A 60 9.86 11.25 -1.76
C ASN A 60 10.50 10.41 -0.65
N THR A 61 10.38 9.08 -0.75
CA THR A 61 11.04 8.12 0.13
C THR A 61 11.80 7.10 -0.70
N LEU A 62 12.69 6.36 -0.02
CA LEU A 62 13.49 5.31 -0.65
C LEU A 62 13.57 4.13 0.31
N SER A 63 13.20 2.94 -0.17
CA SER A 63 13.36 1.70 0.58
C SER A 63 14.58 0.91 0.08
N ASP A 64 14.85 -0.24 0.69
CA ASP A 64 16.03 -1.05 0.38
C ASP A 64 16.06 -1.55 -1.07
N ASP A 65 14.90 -1.67 -1.71
CA ASP A 65 14.80 -2.10 -3.11
C ASP A 65 15.02 -0.95 -4.12
N GLY A 66 15.28 0.26 -3.65
CA GLY A 66 15.49 1.44 -4.50
C GLY A 66 14.22 2.16 -4.91
N ASP A 67 13.05 1.64 -4.55
CA ASP A 67 11.75 2.24 -4.84
C ASP A 67 11.23 3.03 -3.62
N PRO A 68 10.23 3.90 -3.79
CA PRO A 68 9.54 4.50 -2.65
C PRO A 68 8.96 3.44 -1.71
N VAL A 69 8.79 3.83 -0.46
CA VAL A 69 8.23 2.93 0.56
C VAL A 69 6.76 2.61 0.23
N ASP A 70 6.44 1.33 0.14
CA ASP A 70 5.07 0.86 -0.11
C ASP A 70 4.21 0.98 1.14
N VAL A 71 2.95 1.35 0.94
CA VAL A 71 1.99 1.54 2.03
C VAL A 71 0.67 0.87 1.70
N LEU A 72 0.15 0.13 2.67
CA LEU A 72 -1.20 -0.43 2.65
C LEU A 72 -2.08 0.50 3.46
N VAL A 73 -3.12 1.06 2.85
CA VAL A 73 -4.06 1.94 3.54
C VAL A 73 -5.35 1.15 3.78
N VAL A 74 -5.55 0.74 5.02
CA VAL A 74 -6.77 0.06 5.44
C VAL A 74 -7.93 1.05 5.34
N GLY A 75 -9.05 0.62 4.78
CA GLY A 75 -10.20 1.49 4.68
C GLY A 75 -11.43 0.75 4.20
N ARG A 76 -12.59 1.36 4.45
CA ARG A 76 -13.89 0.82 4.06
C ARG A 76 -14.26 1.12 2.61
N HIS A 77 -13.50 2.00 1.97
CA HIS A 77 -13.82 2.49 0.63
C HIS A 77 -12.65 2.30 -0.32
N GLU A 78 -12.97 2.06 -1.57
CA GLU A 78 -11.98 2.00 -2.64
C GLU A 78 -11.55 3.42 -3.01
N LEU A 79 -10.25 3.66 -3.02
CA LEU A 79 -9.70 4.96 -3.38
C LEU A 79 -9.25 4.96 -4.84
N ALA A 80 -9.47 6.07 -5.52
CA ALA A 80 -9.10 6.18 -6.94
C ALA A 80 -7.59 6.13 -7.13
N PRO A 81 -7.10 5.40 -8.14
CA PRO A 81 -5.69 5.47 -8.51
C PRO A 81 -5.25 6.90 -8.81
N GLY A 82 -4.09 7.29 -8.28
CA GLY A 82 -3.56 8.63 -8.42
C GLY A 82 -4.01 9.61 -7.35
N SER A 83 -4.97 9.24 -6.50
CA SER A 83 -5.34 10.10 -5.37
C SER A 83 -4.29 10.07 -4.27
N VAL A 84 -4.19 11.15 -3.51
CA VAL A 84 -3.29 11.24 -2.36
C VAL A 84 -4.13 11.26 -1.10
N ILE A 85 -3.85 10.37 -0.17
CA ILE A 85 -4.56 10.32 1.11
C ILE A 85 -3.59 10.55 2.26
N ARG A 86 -4.05 11.32 3.23
CA ARG A 86 -3.37 11.48 4.51
C ARG A 86 -3.67 10.26 5.38
N ALA A 87 -2.63 9.61 5.89
CA ALA A 87 -2.76 8.35 6.62
C ALA A 87 -1.86 8.32 7.85
N VAL A 88 -2.20 7.45 8.78
CA VAL A 88 -1.45 7.26 10.03
C VAL A 88 -0.87 5.85 10.03
N PRO A 89 0.47 5.68 10.03
CA PRO A 89 1.09 4.37 10.13
C PRO A 89 0.73 3.68 11.45
N VAL A 90 0.39 2.40 11.38
CA VAL A 90 0.01 1.60 12.57
C VAL A 90 0.80 0.29 12.67
N GLY A 91 1.57 -0.06 11.66
CA GLY A 91 2.39 -1.27 11.68
C GLY A 91 3.24 -1.42 10.43
N VAL A 92 4.00 -2.48 10.39
CA VAL A 92 4.87 -2.84 9.26
C VAL A 92 4.70 -4.31 8.95
N LEU A 93 4.49 -4.63 7.67
CA LEU A 93 4.52 -6.00 7.19
C LEU A 93 5.94 -6.30 6.72
N MET A 94 6.63 -7.18 7.43
CA MET A 94 7.97 -7.63 7.08
C MET A 94 7.86 -8.79 6.11
N MET A 95 8.41 -8.62 4.90
CA MET A 95 8.37 -9.66 3.89
C MET A 95 9.63 -9.63 3.03
N GLU A 96 9.82 -10.71 2.26
CA GLU A 96 10.95 -10.90 1.37
C GLU A 96 10.44 -11.55 0.09
N ASP A 97 10.96 -11.12 -1.05
CA ASP A 97 10.67 -11.74 -2.34
C ASP A 97 11.97 -12.05 -3.09
N GLU A 98 11.87 -12.45 -4.36
CA GLU A 98 13.02 -12.80 -5.20
C GLU A 98 14.02 -11.65 -5.40
N LYS A 99 13.62 -10.43 -5.10
CA LYS A 99 14.47 -9.24 -5.20
C LYS A 99 15.11 -8.86 -3.86
N GLY A 100 14.72 -9.50 -2.76
CA GLY A 100 15.23 -9.23 -1.42
C GLY A 100 14.15 -8.76 -0.45
N GLY A 101 14.56 -8.04 0.59
CA GLY A 101 13.65 -7.51 1.60
C GLY A 101 12.66 -6.52 1.00
N ASP A 102 11.41 -6.61 1.41
CA ASP A 102 10.32 -5.78 0.91
C ASP A 102 9.35 -5.51 2.07
N GLU A 103 9.56 -4.40 2.74
CA GLU A 103 8.74 -4.00 3.86
C GLU A 103 7.60 -3.12 3.38
N LYS A 104 6.42 -3.30 3.98
CA LYS A 104 5.26 -2.49 3.65
C LYS A 104 4.69 -1.88 4.92
N ILE A 105 4.47 -0.57 4.89
CA ILE A 105 3.80 0.11 5.99
C ILE A 105 2.31 -0.21 5.94
N VAL A 106 1.73 -0.50 7.10
CA VAL A 106 0.28 -0.63 7.25
C VAL A 106 -0.21 0.66 7.91
N ALA A 107 -1.15 1.33 7.28
CA ALA A 107 -1.67 2.61 7.74
C ALA A 107 -3.20 2.62 7.72
N VAL A 108 -3.78 3.54 8.47
CA VAL A 108 -5.21 3.84 8.44
C VAL A 108 -5.40 5.29 7.99
N PRO A 109 -6.56 5.65 7.39
CA PRO A 109 -6.83 7.04 7.07
C PRO A 109 -6.74 7.92 8.31
N HIS A 110 -6.19 9.13 8.15
CA HIS A 110 -6.20 10.10 9.23
C HIS A 110 -7.65 10.37 9.68
N ALA A 111 -7.86 10.60 10.97
CA ALA A 111 -9.20 10.81 11.53
C ALA A 111 -9.96 11.96 10.87
N LYS A 112 -9.25 12.97 10.33
CA LYS A 112 -9.88 14.07 9.58
C LYS A 112 -10.39 13.65 8.21
N ILE A 113 -9.86 12.55 7.67
CA ILE A 113 -10.30 12.00 6.37
C ILE A 113 -11.42 10.99 6.59
N ASP A 114 -11.25 10.08 7.55
CA ASP A 114 -12.28 9.12 7.94
C ASP A 114 -12.28 8.94 9.45
N ALA A 115 -13.25 9.54 10.10
CA ALA A 115 -13.38 9.51 11.56
C ALA A 115 -13.61 8.09 12.10
N PHE A 116 -14.00 7.13 11.25
CA PHE A 116 -14.18 5.73 11.63
C PHE A 116 -12.90 5.13 12.24
N TYR A 117 -11.73 5.61 11.82
CA TYR A 117 -10.44 5.12 12.27
C TYR A 117 -9.79 5.96 13.36
N ASP A 118 -10.55 6.90 13.94
CA ASP A 118 -10.05 7.70 15.06
C ASP A 118 -9.70 6.79 16.24
N GLY A 119 -8.55 7.05 16.86
CA GLY A 119 -8.07 6.27 17.99
C GLY A 119 -7.31 4.99 17.64
N ILE A 120 -7.21 4.63 16.37
CA ILE A 120 -6.39 3.49 15.96
C ILE A 120 -4.94 3.94 15.87
N THR A 121 -4.08 3.34 16.69
CA THR A 121 -2.65 3.66 16.76
C THR A 121 -1.73 2.45 16.54
N SER A 122 -2.30 1.23 16.49
CA SER A 122 -1.55 0.00 16.32
C SER A 122 -2.36 -0.97 15.46
N TYR A 123 -1.67 -1.74 14.61
CA TYR A 123 -2.30 -2.78 13.79
C TYR A 123 -3.02 -3.83 14.63
N THR A 124 -2.63 -3.99 15.91
CA THR A 124 -3.29 -4.92 16.82
C THR A 124 -4.73 -4.54 17.16
N GLN A 125 -5.11 -3.30 16.88
CA GLN A 125 -6.49 -2.81 17.05
C GLN A 125 -7.36 -3.08 15.81
N LEU A 126 -6.76 -3.54 14.70
CA LEU A 126 -7.51 -3.93 13.51
C LEU A 126 -8.10 -5.32 13.69
N PRO A 127 -9.20 -5.64 12.98
CA PRO A 127 -9.75 -6.99 13.03
C PRO A 127 -8.69 -8.03 12.65
N GLN A 128 -8.54 -9.08 13.43
CA GLN A 128 -7.53 -10.11 13.20
C GLN A 128 -7.69 -10.74 11.81
N ASN A 129 -8.93 -10.96 11.37
CA ASN A 129 -9.18 -11.53 10.05
C ASN A 129 -8.63 -10.65 8.92
N LEU A 130 -8.69 -9.34 9.07
CA LEU A 130 -8.11 -8.41 8.08
C LEU A 130 -6.59 -8.53 8.06
N VAL A 131 -5.95 -8.57 9.22
CA VAL A 131 -4.49 -8.74 9.33
C VAL A 131 -4.07 -10.06 8.68
N ASP A 132 -4.81 -11.13 8.93
CA ASP A 132 -4.56 -12.44 8.33
C ASP A 132 -4.72 -12.40 6.81
N GLN A 133 -5.74 -11.71 6.30
CA GLN A 133 -5.96 -11.55 4.85
C GLN A 133 -4.84 -10.77 4.18
N ILE A 134 -4.32 -9.74 4.82
CA ILE A 134 -3.19 -8.96 4.32
C ILE A 134 -1.96 -9.85 4.18
N GLY A 135 -1.61 -10.57 5.22
CA GLY A 135 -0.47 -11.48 5.20
C GLY A 135 -0.62 -12.57 4.15
N HIS A 136 -1.78 -13.20 4.08
CA HIS A 136 -2.09 -14.25 3.11
C HIS A 136 -1.99 -13.73 1.67
N PHE A 137 -2.55 -12.55 1.40
CA PHE A 137 -2.51 -11.97 0.05
C PHE A 137 -1.06 -11.79 -0.42
N PHE A 138 -0.23 -11.12 0.37
CA PHE A 138 1.14 -10.82 -0.05
C PHE A 138 2.02 -12.06 -0.11
N GLU A 139 1.71 -13.08 0.66
CA GLU A 139 2.42 -14.36 0.58
C GLU A 139 2.07 -15.14 -0.70
N ARG A 140 0.85 -15.03 -1.22
CA ARG A 140 0.30 -15.92 -2.24
C ARG A 140 -0.06 -15.27 -3.58
N TYR A 141 -0.14 -13.96 -3.67
CA TYR A 141 -0.68 -13.33 -4.90
C TYR A 141 0.18 -13.55 -6.15
N LYS A 142 1.44 -13.92 -5.99
CA LYS A 142 2.36 -14.23 -7.10
C LYS A 142 2.51 -15.73 -7.38
N ASP A 143 1.76 -16.59 -6.70
CA ASP A 143 1.96 -18.05 -6.77
C ASP A 143 1.93 -18.61 -8.18
N LEU A 144 1.15 -18.03 -9.09
CA LEU A 144 1.04 -18.48 -10.47
C LEU A 144 1.97 -17.75 -11.43
N GLU A 145 2.85 -16.89 -10.93
CA GLU A 145 3.84 -16.19 -11.74
C GLU A 145 5.16 -16.97 -11.72
N PRO A 146 5.67 -17.41 -12.89
CA PRO A 146 6.89 -18.22 -12.93
C PRO A 146 8.10 -17.51 -12.32
N GLY A 147 8.82 -18.22 -11.44
CA GLY A 147 10.07 -17.72 -10.85
C GLY A 147 9.89 -16.70 -9.73
N LYS A 148 8.68 -16.41 -9.32
CA LYS A 148 8.42 -15.45 -8.25
C LYS A 148 7.95 -16.14 -6.98
N TRP A 149 8.34 -15.57 -5.84
CA TRP A 149 7.96 -16.09 -4.52
C TRP A 149 7.95 -14.97 -3.49
N VAL A 150 7.24 -15.17 -2.39
CA VAL A 150 7.15 -14.24 -1.26
C VAL A 150 7.19 -15.03 0.05
N LYS A 151 7.86 -14.48 1.04
CA LYS A 151 7.89 -15.00 2.42
C LYS A 151 7.37 -13.98 3.43
#